data_81ee495de2b7ca44405cc969f00b1bce
#
_entry.id   81ee495de2b7ca44405cc969f00b1bce
#
_cell.length_a   1.000
_cell.length_b   1.000
_cell.length_c   1.000
_cell.angle_alpha   90.00
_cell.angle_beta   90.00
_cell.angle_gamma   90.00
#
_symmetry.space_group_name_H-M   'P 1'
#
loop_
_entity.id
_entity.type
_entity.pdbx_description
1 polymer ?
#
loop_
_entity_poly.entity_id
_entity_poly.type
_entity_poly.pdbx_seq_one_letter_code
_entity_poly.pdbx_strand_id
1 'polypeptide(L)'
;MKRNNKFFSMLYVVLCLAFFYLPILVTMIFSFNSSKSLTRFTGFSLRWYQELLGNGEVIKAVYVSVTIAIIATIVSTILGTITAIGLSKSKKVIKELLLSINNIPILNPEIVTAISLMLLFSSLGFRKGYLTMLLAHIAFCTPYVITSVYPKVRALDPNMANAAMDLGATPFQALTKVIVPMIKEGIFAGALLAFTMSFDDFVISYFVSGNGVKNISIVVYNMTKRINPPINAL
;
A
#
# COMPACT_ATOMS: atom_id res chain seq x y z
N MET A 1 11.10 35.60 -26.56
CA MET A 1 9.80 34.94 -26.27
C MET A 1 9.85 33.74 -25.31
N LYS A 2 11.00 33.17 -24.90
CA LYS A 2 11.08 31.97 -24.00
C LYS A 2 10.85 32.25 -22.49
N ARG A 3 10.89 33.49 -22.03
CA ARG A 3 10.82 33.82 -20.58
C ARG A 3 9.37 33.89 -20.04
N ASN A 4 8.40 34.27 -20.87
CA ASN A 4 6.99 34.32 -20.48
C ASN A 4 6.38 32.91 -20.27
N ASN A 5 6.83 31.89 -21.04
CA ASN A 5 6.31 30.54 -20.91
C ASN A 5 6.68 29.89 -19.57
N LYS A 6 7.85 30.23 -18.97
CA LYS A 6 8.25 29.69 -17.67
C LYS A 6 7.37 30.22 -16.53
N PHE A 7 7.00 31.52 -16.59
CA PHE A 7 6.12 32.12 -15.58
C PHE A 7 4.72 31.49 -15.61
N PHE A 8 4.10 31.36 -16.78
CA PHE A 8 2.79 30.72 -16.92
C PHE A 8 2.83 29.23 -16.54
N SER A 9 3.90 28.52 -16.91
CA SER A 9 4.09 27.12 -16.50
C SER A 9 4.24 26.99 -14.99
N MET A 10 5.01 27.86 -14.35
CA MET A 10 5.17 27.86 -12.89
C MET A 10 3.87 28.23 -12.18
N LEU A 11 3.14 29.24 -12.68
CA LEU A 11 1.83 29.61 -12.13
C LEU A 11 0.84 28.46 -12.23
N TYR A 12 0.79 27.76 -13.36
CA TYR A 12 -0.07 26.60 -13.54
C TYR A 12 0.26 25.48 -12.55
N VAL A 13 1.54 25.14 -12.37
CA VAL A 13 1.98 24.13 -11.39
C VAL A 13 1.58 24.53 -9.97
N VAL A 14 1.79 25.81 -9.59
CA VAL A 14 1.41 26.32 -8.26
C VAL A 14 -0.10 26.23 -8.05
N LEU A 15 -0.91 26.60 -9.05
CA LEU A 15 -2.37 26.49 -8.95
C LEU A 15 -2.83 25.03 -8.83
N CYS A 16 -2.23 24.10 -9.59
CA CYS A 16 -2.53 22.69 -9.46
C CYS A 16 -2.15 22.15 -8.07
N LEU A 17 -0.97 22.49 -7.57
CA LEU A 17 -0.54 22.11 -6.22
C LEU A 17 -1.46 22.70 -5.15
N ALA A 18 -1.81 23.99 -5.28
CA ALA A 18 -2.74 24.64 -4.34
C ALA A 18 -4.11 23.93 -4.35
N PHE A 19 -4.65 23.59 -5.52
CA PHE A 19 -5.92 22.88 -5.65
C PHE A 19 -5.91 21.53 -4.91
N PHE A 20 -4.83 20.75 -5.01
CA PHE A 20 -4.73 19.46 -4.36
C PHE A 20 -4.39 19.55 -2.87
N TYR A 21 -3.53 20.48 -2.48
CA TYR A 21 -3.02 20.54 -1.09
C TYR A 21 -3.82 21.48 -0.18
N LEU A 22 -4.54 22.49 -0.72
CA LEU A 22 -5.32 23.42 0.09
C LEU A 22 -6.38 22.73 0.96
N PRO A 23 -7.18 21.75 0.47
CA PRO A 23 -8.12 21.02 1.31
C PRO A 23 -7.45 20.30 2.47
N ILE A 24 -6.27 19.71 2.22
CA ILE A 24 -5.50 19.00 3.25
C ILE A 24 -5.01 19.98 4.32
N LEU A 25 -4.47 21.14 3.91
CA LEU A 25 -4.04 22.19 4.83
C LEU A 25 -5.21 22.72 5.66
N VAL A 26 -6.37 22.88 5.06
CA VAL A 26 -7.58 23.30 5.79
C VAL A 26 -7.97 22.27 6.84
N THR A 27 -8.02 20.97 6.51
CA THR A 27 -8.32 19.93 7.49
C THR A 27 -7.28 19.88 8.61
N MET A 28 -5.99 20.03 8.28
CA MET A 28 -4.92 20.13 9.28
C MET A 28 -5.11 21.31 10.25
N ILE A 29 -5.47 22.49 9.75
CA ILE A 29 -5.73 23.66 10.59
C ILE A 29 -6.96 23.40 11.47
N PHE A 30 -8.04 22.87 10.89
CA PHE A 30 -9.26 22.59 11.64
C PHE A 30 -9.13 21.43 12.63
N SER A 31 -8.09 20.58 12.53
CA SER A 31 -7.80 19.59 13.56
C SER A 31 -7.45 20.21 14.91
N PHE A 32 -6.95 21.44 14.90
CA PHE A 32 -6.64 22.22 16.12
C PHE A 32 -7.79 23.14 16.56
N ASN A 33 -8.96 23.09 15.92
CA ASN A 33 -10.08 23.96 16.26
C ASN A 33 -10.70 23.52 17.60
N SER A 34 -10.94 24.47 18.51
CA SER A 34 -11.55 24.20 19.81
C SER A 34 -13.03 23.80 19.74
N SER A 35 -13.74 24.19 18.67
CA SER A 35 -15.16 23.87 18.48
C SER A 35 -15.39 22.72 17.51
N LYS A 36 -16.61 22.16 17.52
CA LYS A 36 -17.06 21.14 16.56
C LYS A 36 -17.35 21.67 15.16
N SER A 37 -17.18 22.96 14.93
CA SER A 37 -17.46 23.58 13.63
C SER A 37 -16.36 23.22 12.63
N LEU A 38 -16.78 22.78 11.44
CA LEU A 38 -15.88 22.52 10.30
C LEU A 38 -15.70 23.77 9.41
N THR A 39 -16.39 24.87 9.71
CA THR A 39 -16.41 26.07 8.87
C THR A 39 -15.93 27.31 9.61
N ARG A 40 -15.95 27.32 10.96
CA ARG A 40 -15.56 28.47 11.76
C ARG A 40 -14.45 28.06 12.75
N PHE A 41 -13.29 28.66 12.62
CA PHE A 41 -12.18 28.49 13.55
C PHE A 41 -12.43 29.36 14.81
N THR A 42 -12.52 28.75 15.98
CA THR A 42 -12.88 29.44 17.23
C THR A 42 -11.73 29.56 18.21
N GLY A 43 -10.62 28.89 17.95
CA GLY A 43 -9.43 28.94 18.80
C GLY A 43 -8.59 27.66 18.69
N PHE A 44 -7.36 27.71 19.17
CA PHE A 44 -6.43 26.58 19.17
C PHE A 44 -6.72 25.64 20.33
N SER A 45 -6.78 24.32 20.06
CA SER A 45 -6.96 23.29 21.08
C SER A 45 -6.41 21.94 20.60
N LEU A 46 -5.83 21.17 21.51
CA LEU A 46 -5.41 19.77 21.28
C LEU A 46 -6.46 18.75 21.75
N ARG A 47 -7.68 19.21 22.05
CA ARG A 47 -8.75 18.37 22.59
C ARG A 47 -9.04 17.13 21.75
N TRP A 48 -9.08 17.25 20.42
CA TRP A 48 -9.42 16.16 19.53
C TRP A 48 -8.33 15.08 19.50
N TYR A 49 -7.08 15.47 19.62
CA TYR A 49 -5.95 14.53 19.76
C TYR A 49 -6.02 13.76 21.09
N GLN A 50 -6.36 14.43 22.18
CA GLN A 50 -6.56 13.77 23.47
C GLN A 50 -7.76 12.80 23.43
N GLU A 51 -8.86 13.19 22.79
CA GLU A 51 -10.04 12.34 22.60
C GLU A 51 -9.71 11.10 21.75
N LEU A 52 -8.94 11.25 20.67
CA LEU A 52 -8.48 10.13 19.84
C LEU A 52 -7.57 9.16 20.59
N LEU A 53 -6.59 9.69 21.33
CA LEU A 53 -5.69 8.88 22.13
C LEU A 53 -6.39 8.19 23.32
N GLY A 54 -7.50 8.75 23.80
CA GLY A 54 -8.36 8.11 24.80
C GLY A 54 -9.33 7.07 24.23
N ASN A 55 -9.49 7.03 22.89
CA ASN A 55 -10.45 6.14 22.23
C ASN A 55 -9.82 4.77 21.94
N GLY A 56 -10.17 3.76 22.74
CA GLY A 56 -9.65 2.40 22.60
C GLY A 56 -9.99 1.74 21.26
N GLU A 57 -11.08 2.14 20.56
CA GLU A 57 -11.40 1.64 19.22
C GLU A 57 -10.42 2.17 18.17
N VAL A 58 -10.08 3.45 18.24
CA VAL A 58 -9.09 4.08 17.34
C VAL A 58 -7.71 3.46 17.54
N ILE A 59 -7.26 3.32 18.79
CA ILE A 59 -5.94 2.73 19.08
C ILE A 59 -5.86 1.29 18.58
N LYS A 60 -6.89 0.48 18.80
CA LYS A 60 -6.95 -0.88 18.24
C LYS A 60 -6.91 -0.90 16.71
N ALA A 61 -7.62 0.03 16.07
CA ALA A 61 -7.66 0.13 14.62
C ALA A 61 -6.30 0.55 14.04
N VAL A 62 -5.60 1.49 14.68
CA VAL A 62 -4.21 1.86 14.32
C VAL A 62 -3.29 0.65 14.45
N TYR A 63 -3.37 -0.07 15.56
CA TYR A 63 -2.57 -1.29 15.77
C TYR A 63 -2.83 -2.34 14.67
N VAL A 64 -4.09 -2.58 14.32
CA VAL A 64 -4.47 -3.51 13.23
C VAL A 64 -3.91 -3.02 11.89
N SER A 65 -4.10 -1.74 11.54
CA SER A 65 -3.57 -1.19 10.28
C SER A 65 -2.05 -1.35 10.18
N VAL A 66 -1.32 -0.93 11.22
CA VAL A 66 0.15 -0.97 11.23
C VAL A 66 0.67 -2.41 11.17
N THR A 67 0.12 -3.29 11.97
CA THR A 67 0.58 -4.70 12.01
C THR A 67 0.29 -5.43 10.71
N ILE A 68 -0.90 -5.24 10.13
CA ILE A 68 -1.25 -5.83 8.83
C ILE A 68 -0.37 -5.25 7.72
N ALA A 69 -0.21 -3.92 7.66
CA ALA A 69 0.60 -3.28 6.64
C ALA A 69 2.06 -3.76 6.69
N ILE A 70 2.66 -3.85 7.89
CA ILE A 70 4.04 -4.33 8.04
C ILE A 70 4.16 -5.81 7.63
N ILE A 71 3.30 -6.69 8.15
CA ILE A 71 3.40 -8.13 7.87
C ILE A 71 3.08 -8.41 6.41
N ALA A 72 2.04 -7.80 5.85
CA ALA A 72 1.69 -7.95 4.44
C ALA A 72 2.82 -7.44 3.54
N THR A 73 3.44 -6.30 3.85
CA THR A 73 4.59 -5.77 3.11
C THR A 73 5.77 -6.74 3.13
N ILE A 74 6.15 -7.26 4.28
CA ILE A 74 7.28 -8.19 4.39
C ILE A 74 7.00 -9.44 3.57
N VAL A 75 5.84 -10.07 3.77
CA VAL A 75 5.50 -11.33 3.10
C VAL A 75 5.34 -11.13 1.60
N SER A 76 4.61 -10.11 1.16
CA SER A 76 4.42 -9.82 -0.27
C SER A 76 5.74 -9.42 -0.96
N THR A 77 6.64 -8.71 -0.26
CA THR A 77 7.96 -8.36 -0.80
C THR A 77 8.82 -9.59 -1.02
N ILE A 78 8.82 -10.52 -0.07
CA ILE A 78 9.55 -11.80 -0.21
C ILE A 78 8.95 -12.62 -1.36
N LEU A 79 7.64 -12.84 -1.36
CA LEU A 79 6.95 -13.63 -2.39
C LEU A 79 7.10 -12.99 -3.78
N GLY A 80 6.87 -11.68 -3.89
CA GLY A 80 6.97 -10.94 -5.15
C GLY A 80 8.39 -10.92 -5.70
N THR A 81 9.41 -10.78 -4.84
CA THR A 81 10.81 -10.82 -5.27
C THR A 81 11.22 -12.20 -5.78
N ILE A 82 10.88 -13.27 -5.03
CA ILE A 82 11.17 -14.65 -5.45
C ILE A 82 10.46 -14.95 -6.78
N THR A 83 9.19 -14.56 -6.89
CA THR A 83 8.40 -14.73 -8.13
C THR A 83 9.02 -13.97 -9.29
N ALA A 84 9.41 -12.72 -9.11
CA ALA A 84 10.03 -11.90 -10.15
C ALA A 84 11.36 -12.51 -10.67
N ILE A 85 12.19 -13.03 -9.75
CA ILE A 85 13.43 -13.72 -10.12
C ILE A 85 13.14 -15.04 -10.85
N GLY A 86 12.17 -15.83 -10.37
CA GLY A 86 11.75 -17.06 -11.03
C GLY A 86 11.20 -16.83 -12.45
N LEU A 87 10.39 -15.78 -12.62
CA LEU A 87 9.85 -15.37 -13.92
C LEU A 87 10.94 -14.99 -14.92
N SER A 88 12.03 -14.37 -14.48
CA SER A 88 13.13 -14.00 -15.38
C SER A 88 13.79 -15.20 -16.05
N LYS A 89 13.82 -16.35 -15.36
CA LYS A 89 14.39 -17.61 -15.82
C LYS A 89 13.37 -18.54 -16.51
N SER A 90 12.09 -18.18 -16.50
CA SER A 90 11.02 -19.00 -17.06
C SER A 90 10.97 -18.93 -18.60
N LYS A 91 10.45 -20.00 -19.24
CA LYS A 91 10.17 -20.01 -20.69
C LYS A 91 9.19 -18.89 -21.05
N LYS A 92 9.35 -18.31 -22.25
CA LYS A 92 8.59 -17.14 -22.72
C LYS A 92 7.07 -17.30 -22.52
N VAL A 93 6.49 -18.41 -22.91
CA VAL A 93 5.05 -18.67 -22.81
C VAL A 93 4.56 -18.64 -21.36
N ILE A 94 5.27 -19.35 -20.45
CA ILE A 94 4.92 -19.39 -19.02
C ILE A 94 5.06 -18.00 -18.41
N LYS A 95 6.12 -17.30 -18.76
CA LYS A 95 6.38 -15.94 -18.29
C LYS A 95 5.27 -14.97 -18.69
N GLU A 96 4.88 -14.95 -19.96
CA GLU A 96 3.82 -14.08 -20.47
C GLU A 96 2.46 -14.41 -19.82
N LEU A 97 2.15 -15.70 -19.66
CA LEU A 97 0.94 -16.14 -18.98
C LEU A 97 0.90 -15.67 -17.52
N LEU A 98 1.98 -15.91 -16.78
CA LEU A 98 2.03 -15.54 -15.35
C LEU A 98 2.02 -14.02 -15.14
N LEU A 99 2.68 -13.24 -16.01
CA LEU A 99 2.61 -11.78 -15.97
C LEU A 99 1.19 -11.28 -16.32
N SER A 100 0.51 -11.91 -17.26
CA SER A 100 -0.89 -11.58 -17.57
C SER A 100 -1.81 -11.86 -16.40
N ILE A 101 -1.67 -13.01 -15.74
CA ILE A 101 -2.41 -13.34 -14.51
C ILE A 101 -2.10 -12.36 -13.38
N ASN A 102 -0.82 -12.00 -13.22
CA ASN A 102 -0.39 -11.02 -12.23
C ASN A 102 -1.04 -9.64 -12.41
N ASN A 103 -1.31 -9.25 -13.64
CA ASN A 103 -1.90 -7.95 -13.94
C ASN A 103 -3.43 -7.92 -13.74
N ILE A 104 -4.10 -9.07 -13.64
CA ILE A 104 -5.56 -9.12 -13.44
C ILE A 104 -5.99 -8.34 -12.19
N PRO A 105 -5.42 -8.57 -10.99
CA PRO A 105 -5.82 -7.82 -9.79
C PRO A 105 -5.51 -6.31 -9.88
N ILE A 106 -4.46 -5.93 -10.64
CA ILE A 106 -4.06 -4.52 -10.81
C ILE A 106 -5.04 -3.77 -11.71
N LEU A 107 -5.60 -4.45 -12.72
CA LEU A 107 -6.51 -3.85 -13.72
C LEU A 107 -7.98 -3.89 -13.26
N ASN A 108 -8.32 -4.80 -12.38
CA ASN A 108 -9.68 -4.95 -11.89
C ASN A 108 -10.06 -3.84 -10.88
N PRO A 109 -11.33 -3.39 -10.89
CA PRO A 109 -11.83 -2.56 -9.80
C PRO A 109 -11.64 -3.26 -8.45
N GLU A 110 -11.11 -2.53 -7.48
CA GLU A 110 -10.76 -3.05 -6.15
C GLU A 110 -11.92 -3.77 -5.45
N ILE A 111 -13.13 -3.25 -5.63
CA ILE A 111 -14.35 -3.86 -5.06
C ILE A 111 -14.61 -5.27 -5.59
N VAL A 112 -14.27 -5.56 -6.85
CA VAL A 112 -14.42 -6.89 -7.46
C VAL A 112 -13.45 -7.87 -6.78
N THR A 113 -12.21 -7.46 -6.58
CA THR A 113 -11.20 -8.24 -5.87
C THR A 113 -11.63 -8.49 -4.42
N ALA A 114 -12.14 -7.46 -3.74
CA ALA A 114 -12.61 -7.57 -2.35
C ALA A 114 -13.77 -8.56 -2.19
N ILE A 115 -14.78 -8.49 -3.07
CA ILE A 115 -15.92 -9.42 -3.05
C ILE A 115 -15.46 -10.84 -3.39
N SER A 116 -14.56 -11.00 -4.37
CA SER A 116 -14.04 -12.31 -4.76
C SER A 116 -13.27 -12.97 -3.60
N LEU A 117 -12.42 -12.23 -2.89
CA LEU A 117 -11.72 -12.72 -1.71
C LEU A 117 -12.68 -13.04 -0.57
N MET A 118 -13.70 -12.20 -0.35
CA MET A 118 -14.73 -12.46 0.64
C MET A 118 -15.47 -13.78 0.36
N LEU A 119 -15.87 -14.03 -0.88
CA LEU A 119 -16.55 -15.25 -1.30
C LEU A 119 -15.61 -16.46 -1.18
N LEU A 120 -14.35 -16.33 -1.59
CA LEU A 120 -13.35 -17.37 -1.46
C LEU A 120 -13.16 -17.78 0.02
N PHE A 121 -12.96 -16.82 0.92
CA PHE A 121 -12.79 -17.13 2.35
C PHE A 121 -14.05 -17.74 2.95
N SER A 122 -15.24 -17.29 2.53
CA SER A 122 -16.51 -17.85 2.98
C SER A 122 -16.71 -19.29 2.49
N SER A 123 -16.36 -19.59 1.24
CA SER A 123 -16.48 -20.94 0.67
C SER A 123 -15.52 -21.95 1.30
N LEU A 124 -14.33 -21.46 1.74
CA LEU A 124 -13.33 -22.26 2.46
C LEU A 124 -13.62 -22.39 3.96
N GLY A 125 -14.71 -21.80 4.45
CA GLY A 125 -15.08 -21.86 5.86
C GLY A 125 -14.23 -21.02 6.80
N PHE A 126 -13.43 -20.06 6.27
CA PHE A 126 -12.65 -19.16 7.11
C PHE A 126 -13.57 -18.21 7.87
N ARG A 127 -13.34 -18.07 9.17
CA ARG A 127 -13.96 -17.00 9.95
C ARG A 127 -13.30 -15.67 9.59
N LYS A 128 -14.11 -14.70 9.15
CA LYS A 128 -13.64 -13.35 8.83
C LYS A 128 -13.03 -12.70 10.06
N GLY A 129 -11.90 -12.05 9.90
CA GLY A 129 -11.17 -11.38 10.99
C GLY A 129 -9.78 -10.93 10.56
N TYR A 130 -8.87 -10.85 11.52
CA TYR A 130 -7.50 -10.40 11.30
C TYR A 130 -6.75 -11.26 10.25
N LEU A 131 -6.89 -12.60 10.32
CA LEU A 131 -6.19 -13.51 9.42
C LEU A 131 -6.67 -13.37 7.97
N THR A 132 -7.98 -13.29 7.73
CA THR A 132 -8.53 -13.10 6.38
C THR A 132 -8.14 -11.74 5.82
N MET A 133 -8.10 -10.69 6.64
CA MET A 133 -7.61 -9.37 6.25
C MET A 133 -6.12 -9.45 5.87
N LEU A 134 -5.28 -10.06 6.69
CA LEU A 134 -3.86 -10.22 6.40
C LEU A 134 -3.61 -10.99 5.10
N LEU A 135 -4.27 -12.14 4.91
CA LEU A 135 -4.13 -12.95 3.70
C LEU A 135 -4.59 -12.19 2.44
N ALA A 136 -5.69 -11.43 2.55
CA ALA A 136 -6.16 -10.59 1.46
C ALA A 136 -5.12 -9.52 1.09
N HIS A 137 -4.55 -8.84 2.08
CA HIS A 137 -3.53 -7.80 1.86
C HIS A 137 -2.26 -8.39 1.23
N ILE A 138 -1.81 -9.57 1.66
CA ILE A 138 -0.69 -10.26 1.02
C ILE A 138 -1.02 -10.58 -0.44
N ALA A 139 -2.21 -11.10 -0.71
CA ALA A 139 -2.62 -11.51 -2.04
C ALA A 139 -2.68 -10.33 -3.02
N PHE A 140 -3.25 -9.19 -2.60
CA PHE A 140 -3.38 -8.05 -3.50
C PHE A 140 -2.10 -7.19 -3.59
N CYS A 141 -1.25 -7.15 -2.55
CA CYS A 141 0.02 -6.42 -2.58
C CYS A 141 1.10 -7.12 -3.42
N THR A 142 1.11 -8.46 -3.45
CA THR A 142 2.14 -9.25 -4.15
C THR A 142 2.29 -8.88 -5.64
N PRO A 143 1.21 -8.70 -6.43
CA PRO A 143 1.31 -8.26 -7.82
C PRO A 143 2.06 -6.94 -8.02
N TYR A 144 1.88 -5.98 -7.15
CA TYR A 144 2.56 -4.68 -7.24
C TYR A 144 4.06 -4.81 -6.98
N VAL A 145 4.45 -5.68 -6.04
CA VAL A 145 5.87 -5.99 -5.80
C VAL A 145 6.49 -6.67 -7.03
N ILE A 146 5.81 -7.66 -7.63
CA ILE A 146 6.28 -8.34 -8.84
C ILE A 146 6.50 -7.32 -9.95
N THR A 147 5.53 -6.44 -10.18
CA THR A 147 5.59 -5.41 -11.23
C THR A 147 6.72 -4.41 -11.00
N SER A 148 7.08 -4.13 -9.74
CA SER A 148 8.19 -3.24 -9.38
C SER A 148 9.55 -3.92 -9.54
N VAL A 149 9.67 -5.17 -9.09
CA VAL A 149 10.94 -5.92 -9.04
C VAL A 149 11.31 -6.52 -10.41
N TYR A 150 10.34 -7.06 -11.14
CA TYR A 150 10.59 -7.80 -12.38
C TYR A 150 11.35 -7.00 -13.45
N PRO A 151 11.08 -5.72 -13.74
CA PRO A 151 11.87 -4.94 -14.69
C PRO A 151 13.33 -4.79 -14.27
N LYS A 152 13.63 -4.68 -12.97
CA LYS A 152 15.00 -4.60 -12.45
C LYS A 152 15.74 -5.92 -12.65
N VAL A 153 15.08 -7.05 -12.37
CA VAL A 153 15.67 -8.39 -12.63
C VAL A 153 15.93 -8.59 -14.12
N ARG A 154 14.99 -8.19 -14.99
CA ARG A 154 15.12 -8.31 -16.44
C ARG A 154 16.27 -7.47 -17.03
N ALA A 155 16.62 -6.37 -16.38
CA ALA A 155 17.69 -5.48 -16.82
C ALA A 155 19.10 -5.99 -16.46
N LEU A 156 19.21 -7.02 -15.61
CA LEU A 156 20.50 -7.63 -15.28
C LEU A 156 21.03 -8.49 -16.42
N ASP A 157 22.39 -8.58 -16.51
CA ASP A 157 23.04 -9.55 -17.39
C ASP A 157 22.66 -10.97 -16.97
N PRO A 158 22.11 -11.79 -17.87
CA PRO A 158 21.74 -13.18 -17.59
C PRO A 158 22.88 -14.05 -17.04
N ASN A 159 24.14 -13.74 -17.40
CA ASN A 159 25.32 -14.51 -17.02
C ASN A 159 25.88 -14.12 -15.64
N MET A 160 25.37 -13.08 -15.02
CA MET A 160 25.92 -12.57 -13.75
C MET A 160 25.91 -13.61 -12.62
N ALA A 161 24.84 -14.41 -12.52
CA ALA A 161 24.76 -15.49 -11.54
C ALA A 161 25.77 -16.61 -11.85
N ASN A 162 25.97 -16.94 -13.12
CA ASN A 162 26.92 -17.95 -13.57
C ASN A 162 28.36 -17.48 -13.29
N ALA A 163 28.69 -16.24 -13.62
CA ALA A 163 30.02 -15.68 -13.31
C ALA A 163 30.35 -15.71 -11.81
N ALA A 164 29.36 -15.45 -10.93
CA ALA A 164 29.57 -15.60 -9.50
C ALA A 164 29.82 -17.06 -9.09
N MET A 165 29.12 -18.02 -9.71
CA MET A 165 29.32 -19.44 -9.46
C MET A 165 30.67 -19.95 -10.00
N ASP A 166 31.15 -19.46 -11.12
CA ASP A 166 32.47 -19.75 -11.67
C ASP A 166 33.61 -19.31 -10.71
N LEU A 167 33.34 -18.25 -9.92
CA LEU A 167 34.22 -17.78 -8.85
C LEU A 167 34.05 -18.55 -7.53
N GLY A 168 33.31 -19.67 -7.52
CA GLY A 168 33.12 -20.54 -6.37
C GLY A 168 31.94 -20.21 -5.47
N ALA A 169 31.05 -19.27 -5.86
CA ALA A 169 29.84 -19.04 -5.10
C ALA A 169 28.82 -20.17 -5.28
N THR A 170 28.14 -20.56 -4.20
CA THR A 170 26.97 -21.43 -4.33
C THR A 170 25.80 -20.69 -5.00
N PRO A 171 24.81 -21.39 -5.60
CA PRO A 171 23.64 -20.75 -6.19
C PRO A 171 22.91 -19.80 -5.23
N PHE A 172 22.81 -20.16 -3.95
CA PHE A 172 22.23 -19.32 -2.92
C PHE A 172 23.07 -18.06 -2.62
N GLN A 173 24.39 -18.19 -2.63
CA GLN A 173 25.31 -17.05 -2.48
C GLN A 173 25.26 -16.13 -3.69
N ALA A 174 25.20 -16.65 -4.92
CA ALA A 174 25.03 -15.86 -6.13
C ALA A 174 23.71 -15.08 -6.08
N LEU A 175 22.62 -15.71 -5.62
CA LEU A 175 21.33 -15.05 -5.43
C LEU A 175 21.39 -13.92 -4.39
N THR A 176 21.87 -14.24 -3.17
CA THR A 176 21.76 -13.32 -2.02
C THR A 176 22.83 -12.25 -2.00
N LYS A 177 24.07 -12.55 -2.50
CA LYS A 177 25.20 -11.62 -2.46
C LYS A 177 25.39 -10.83 -3.76
N VAL A 178 24.81 -11.29 -4.89
CA VAL A 178 24.95 -10.62 -6.18
C VAL A 178 23.59 -10.13 -6.71
N ILE A 179 22.65 -11.04 -6.97
CA ILE A 179 21.39 -10.67 -7.63
C ILE A 179 20.54 -9.75 -6.76
N VAL A 180 20.23 -10.14 -5.51
CA VAL A 180 19.37 -9.37 -4.60
C VAL A 180 19.91 -7.95 -4.33
N PRO A 181 21.20 -7.74 -4.04
CA PRO A 181 21.76 -6.40 -3.88
C PRO A 181 21.64 -5.52 -5.12
N MET A 182 21.74 -6.09 -6.33
CA MET A 182 21.62 -5.33 -7.56
C MET A 182 20.20 -4.90 -7.89
N ILE A 183 19.20 -5.62 -7.43
CA ILE A 183 17.78 -5.27 -7.63
C ILE A 183 17.15 -4.58 -6.40
N LYS A 184 17.94 -4.24 -5.39
CA LYS A 184 17.47 -3.68 -4.11
C LYS A 184 16.56 -2.47 -4.26
N GLU A 185 16.83 -1.60 -5.24
CA GLU A 185 15.97 -0.43 -5.51
C GLU A 185 14.56 -0.85 -5.94
N GLY A 186 14.44 -1.89 -6.78
CA GLY A 186 13.15 -2.43 -7.19
C GLY A 186 12.42 -3.12 -6.04
N ILE A 187 13.15 -3.83 -5.17
CA ILE A 187 12.61 -4.46 -3.97
C ILE A 187 12.08 -3.39 -3.02
N PHE A 188 12.88 -2.34 -2.75
CA PHE A 188 12.48 -1.26 -1.87
C PHE A 188 11.27 -0.48 -2.41
N ALA A 189 11.26 -0.15 -3.70
CA ALA A 189 10.12 0.49 -4.33
C ALA A 189 8.85 -0.37 -4.26
N GLY A 190 8.98 -1.69 -4.52
CA GLY A 190 7.87 -2.63 -4.38
C GLY A 190 7.37 -2.75 -2.93
N ALA A 191 8.27 -2.75 -1.95
CA ALA A 191 7.91 -2.76 -0.53
C ALA A 191 7.17 -1.49 -0.11
N LEU A 192 7.62 -0.31 -0.56
CA LEU A 192 6.94 0.95 -0.29
C LEU A 192 5.53 0.98 -0.90
N LEU A 193 5.38 0.52 -2.14
CA LEU A 193 4.06 0.40 -2.78
C LEU A 193 3.15 -0.54 -1.99
N ALA A 194 3.64 -1.74 -1.63
CA ALA A 194 2.88 -2.71 -0.85
C ALA A 194 2.46 -2.14 0.52
N PHE A 195 3.36 -1.41 1.20
CA PHE A 195 3.05 -0.77 2.48
C PHE A 195 1.95 0.28 2.33
N THR A 196 2.10 1.19 1.35
CA THR A 196 1.12 2.26 1.12
C THR A 196 -0.24 1.69 0.77
N MET A 197 -0.29 0.75 -0.18
CA MET A 197 -1.53 0.09 -0.59
C MET A 197 -2.22 -0.66 0.55
N SER A 198 -1.45 -1.31 1.43
CA SER A 198 -2.00 -2.04 2.57
C SER A 198 -2.43 -1.14 3.72
N PHE A 199 -1.73 -0.02 3.95
CA PHE A 199 -1.96 0.84 5.11
C PHE A 199 -3.26 1.63 5.00
N ASP A 200 -3.57 2.18 3.83
CA ASP A 200 -4.76 3.02 3.60
C ASP A 200 -5.95 2.25 2.98
N ASP A 201 -5.81 0.93 2.77
CA ASP A 201 -6.88 0.13 2.20
C ASP A 201 -8.15 0.18 3.06
N PHE A 202 -9.25 0.52 2.39
CA PHE A 202 -10.59 0.47 2.96
C PHE A 202 -11.42 -0.65 2.35
N VAL A 203 -11.39 -0.80 1.03
CA VAL A 203 -12.36 -1.62 0.31
C VAL A 203 -12.18 -3.09 0.63
N ILE A 204 -10.97 -3.62 0.46
CA ILE A 204 -10.68 -5.04 0.74
C ILE A 204 -10.90 -5.32 2.21
N SER A 205 -10.35 -4.48 3.09
CA SER A 205 -10.50 -4.60 4.54
C SER A 205 -11.98 -4.67 4.97
N TYR A 206 -12.83 -3.82 4.42
CA TYR A 206 -14.25 -3.77 4.77
C TYR A 206 -14.98 -5.09 4.50
N PHE A 207 -14.69 -5.75 3.38
CA PHE A 207 -15.36 -7.00 2.99
C PHE A 207 -14.81 -8.24 3.70
N VAL A 208 -13.51 -8.25 4.07
CA VAL A 208 -12.85 -9.44 4.61
C VAL A 208 -12.62 -9.42 6.13
N SER A 209 -12.78 -8.26 6.79
CA SER A 209 -12.48 -8.12 8.23
C SER A 209 -13.48 -8.77 9.16
N GLY A 210 -14.74 -8.88 8.75
CA GLY A 210 -15.81 -9.40 9.59
C GLY A 210 -16.14 -8.52 10.81
N ASN A 211 -16.90 -9.07 11.75
CA ASN A 211 -17.32 -8.35 12.94
C ASN A 211 -16.21 -8.33 14.00
N GLY A 212 -15.78 -7.14 14.40
CA GLY A 212 -14.86 -6.93 15.54
C GLY A 212 -13.41 -6.61 15.19
N VAL A 213 -12.98 -6.77 13.95
CA VAL A 213 -11.66 -6.32 13.50
C VAL A 213 -11.85 -5.15 12.54
N LYS A 214 -11.27 -4.00 12.89
CA LYS A 214 -11.34 -2.80 12.07
C LYS A 214 -9.94 -2.22 11.91
N ASN A 215 -9.58 -1.83 10.70
CA ASN A 215 -8.43 -0.98 10.44
C ASN A 215 -8.83 0.50 10.56
N ILE A 216 -7.84 1.39 10.46
CA ILE A 216 -8.07 2.83 10.61
C ILE A 216 -9.03 3.37 9.54
N SER A 217 -8.93 2.88 8.29
CA SER A 217 -9.77 3.32 7.17
C SER A 217 -11.25 2.98 7.39
N ILE A 218 -11.57 1.82 8.00
CA ILE A 218 -12.93 1.46 8.38
C ILE A 218 -13.44 2.38 9.51
N VAL A 219 -12.59 2.72 10.49
CA VAL A 219 -12.97 3.63 11.58
C VAL A 219 -13.23 5.03 11.03
N VAL A 220 -12.35 5.57 10.18
CA VAL A 220 -12.54 6.85 9.49
C VAL A 220 -13.86 6.86 8.72
N TYR A 221 -14.12 5.84 7.90
CA TYR A 221 -15.37 5.71 7.16
C TYR A 221 -16.62 5.74 8.05
N ASN A 222 -16.57 5.07 9.22
CA ASN A 222 -17.67 5.10 10.16
C ASN A 222 -17.85 6.47 10.84
N MET A 223 -16.74 7.20 11.05
CA MET A 223 -16.77 8.56 11.58
C MET A 223 -17.36 9.58 10.58
N THR A 224 -17.15 9.38 9.27
CA THR A 224 -17.71 10.28 8.24
C THR A 224 -19.23 10.23 8.14
N LYS A 225 -19.86 9.16 8.60
CA LYS A 225 -21.35 9.03 8.61
C LYS A 225 -22.02 10.00 9.58
N ARG A 226 -21.28 10.63 10.48
CA ARG A 226 -21.75 11.66 11.44
C ARG A 226 -20.73 12.78 11.47
N ILE A 227 -21.18 14.02 11.77
CA ILE A 227 -20.24 15.12 12.00
C ILE A 227 -19.42 14.79 13.23
N ASN A 228 -18.19 14.35 13.02
CA ASN A 228 -17.29 13.91 14.07
C ASN A 228 -15.96 14.68 13.96
N PRO A 229 -15.77 15.78 14.72
CA PRO A 229 -14.58 16.64 14.61
C PRO A 229 -13.23 15.93 14.83
N PRO A 230 -13.13 14.88 15.66
CA PRO A 230 -11.90 14.09 15.78
C PRO A 230 -11.36 13.53 14.45
N ILE A 231 -12.19 13.40 13.41
CA ILE A 231 -11.75 12.91 12.11
C ILE A 231 -10.65 13.80 11.47
N ASN A 232 -10.67 15.10 11.76
CA ASN A 232 -9.66 16.02 11.23
C ASN A 232 -8.30 15.88 11.95
N ALA A 233 -8.28 15.24 13.12
CA ALA A 233 -7.09 15.00 13.91
C ALA A 233 -6.52 13.59 13.74
N LEU A 234 -7.24 12.73 12.97
CA LEU A 234 -6.84 11.37 12.64
C LEU A 234 -6.06 11.34 11.34
#